data_e511d29cc63536bd737ca25cd3b70926
#
_entry.id   e511d29cc63536bd737ca25cd3b70926
#
_cell.length_a   1.000
_cell.length_b   1.000
_cell.length_c   1.000
_cell.angle_alpha   90.00
_cell.angle_beta   90.00
_cell.angle_gamma   90.00
#
_symmetry.space_group_name_H-M   'P 1'
#
loop_
_entity.id
_entity.type
_entity.pdbx_description
1 polymer ?
#
loop_
_entity_poly.entity_id
_entity_poly.type
_entity_poly.pdbx_seq_one_letter_code
_entity_poly.pdbx_strand_id
1 'polypeptide(L)'
;FQFIPVIDNRLSPSLGDVRVLPQFYVYSLTGRGDVLNGAVGVGEGLTDAYANWAIPLNAYDTTLSLFADYTDSEIEKGPFKELDIENETRTFGFRLSHPFYRTPSQKFSMALGLDIRRSESKLLGEKFAFTQGVPSDGEVKATVIRFSQDWSRRDPQQVLAARSLFSLGVDAFDATTNSNNLPSGEFFAWLGQFQWARLLGEDWGQVIFRLNAQLTNDELFTMEQYAVGGALSVRGYRENQLVRDYGYDASLEYRYPLMKDASGRTTLALAPFIDAGGAKNNELPEGPNPNFIYAAGAGLRWDPTPRIHGEVYWGHSFRSVENDDNSLQDSGWHFLLSANLLEWP
;
A
#
# COMPACT_ATOMS: atom_id res chain seq x y z
N PHE A 1 -10.99 -11.95 18.86
CA PHE A 1 -10.42 -12.51 17.64
C PHE A 1 -11.30 -12.18 16.44
N GLN A 2 -10.69 -11.74 15.35
CA GLN A 2 -11.39 -11.57 14.06
C GLN A 2 -10.63 -12.33 12.98
N PHE A 3 -11.36 -12.91 12.03
CA PHE A 3 -10.80 -13.57 10.86
C PHE A 3 -11.51 -13.06 9.61
N ILE A 4 -10.74 -12.46 8.69
CA ILE A 4 -11.26 -11.76 7.53
C ILE A 4 -10.54 -12.27 6.27
N PRO A 5 -11.05 -13.28 5.57
CA PRO A 5 -10.58 -13.61 4.24
C PRO A 5 -10.88 -12.47 3.26
N VAL A 6 -9.89 -12.16 2.44
CA VAL A 6 -9.97 -11.19 1.34
C VAL A 6 -9.58 -11.89 0.05
N ILE A 7 -10.30 -11.62 -1.02
CA ILE A 7 -9.95 -12.03 -2.38
C ILE A 7 -9.92 -10.76 -3.22
N ASP A 8 -8.82 -10.53 -3.91
CA ASP A 8 -8.66 -9.34 -4.76
C ASP A 8 -7.77 -9.63 -5.99
N ASN A 9 -7.76 -8.70 -6.94
CA ASN A 9 -6.80 -8.70 -8.04
C ASN A 9 -5.76 -7.57 -7.90
N ARG A 10 -5.41 -7.21 -6.67
CA ARG A 10 -4.42 -6.18 -6.35
C ARG A 10 -3.00 -6.75 -6.31
N LEU A 11 -2.67 -7.49 -7.33
CA LEU A 11 -1.39 -8.13 -7.56
C LEU A 11 -0.83 -7.60 -8.87
N SER A 12 0.49 -7.41 -8.98
CA SER A 12 1.07 -7.11 -10.29
C SER A 12 0.73 -8.24 -11.27
N PRO A 13 0.19 -7.96 -12.46
CA PRO A 13 -0.22 -9.02 -13.41
C PRO A 13 0.89 -10.00 -13.80
N SER A 14 2.15 -9.61 -13.71
CA SER A 14 3.30 -10.50 -13.91
C SER A 14 3.41 -11.61 -12.86
N LEU A 15 2.84 -11.38 -11.67
CA LEU A 15 2.83 -12.33 -10.54
C LEU A 15 1.52 -13.14 -10.46
N GLY A 16 0.52 -12.83 -11.29
CA GLY A 16 -0.77 -13.51 -11.31
C GLY A 16 -1.98 -12.58 -11.36
N ASP A 17 -3.19 -13.15 -11.43
CA ASP A 17 -4.42 -12.38 -11.59
C ASP A 17 -5.17 -12.16 -10.29
N VAL A 18 -5.10 -13.10 -9.35
CA VAL A 18 -5.92 -13.09 -8.13
C VAL A 18 -5.07 -13.46 -6.93
N ARG A 19 -5.31 -12.77 -5.82
CA ARG A 19 -4.72 -13.05 -4.53
C ARG A 19 -5.82 -13.41 -3.51
N VAL A 20 -5.51 -14.40 -2.66
CA VAL A 20 -6.29 -14.70 -1.46
C VAL A 20 -5.47 -14.26 -0.24
N LEU A 21 -6.04 -13.40 0.59
CA LEU A 21 -5.36 -12.75 1.71
C LEU A 21 -6.19 -12.90 3.00
N PRO A 22 -6.14 -14.05 3.70
CA PRO A 22 -6.70 -14.19 5.04
C PRO A 22 -5.99 -13.28 6.04
N GLN A 23 -6.77 -12.47 6.74
CA GLN A 23 -6.31 -11.56 7.80
C GLN A 23 -6.84 -12.02 9.14
N PHE A 24 -6.07 -11.81 10.20
CA PHE A 24 -6.47 -12.12 11.55
C PHE A 24 -6.14 -10.97 12.52
N TYR A 25 -6.97 -10.84 13.56
CA TYR A 25 -6.78 -9.90 14.66
C TYR A 25 -7.03 -10.62 15.98
N VAL A 26 -6.08 -10.53 16.91
CA VAL A 26 -6.18 -11.06 18.27
C VAL A 26 -6.06 -9.89 19.23
N TYR A 27 -7.12 -9.66 20.00
CA TYR A 27 -7.19 -8.55 20.94
C TYR A 27 -6.83 -9.00 22.34
N SER A 28 -6.03 -8.20 23.03
CA SER A 28 -5.68 -8.39 24.43
C SER A 28 -5.03 -9.76 24.73
N LEU A 29 -4.10 -10.22 23.88
CA LEU A 29 -3.37 -11.46 24.03
C LEU A 29 -2.65 -11.54 25.40
N THR A 30 -2.09 -10.42 25.87
CA THR A 30 -1.42 -10.32 27.17
C THR A 30 -2.32 -9.83 28.31
N GLY A 31 -3.60 -9.55 28.03
CA GLY A 31 -4.54 -8.94 28.99
C GLY A 31 -4.34 -7.44 29.22
N ARG A 32 -3.51 -6.76 28.41
CA ARG A 32 -3.17 -5.33 28.52
C ARG A 32 -3.79 -4.46 27.45
N GLY A 33 -4.71 -5.01 26.63
CA GLY A 33 -5.32 -4.30 25.52
C GLY A 33 -4.41 -4.21 24.28
N ASP A 34 -3.41 -5.07 24.19
CA ASP A 34 -2.54 -5.25 23.04
C ASP A 34 -3.31 -5.86 21.86
N VAL A 35 -2.83 -5.61 20.64
CA VAL A 35 -3.43 -6.12 19.41
C VAL A 35 -2.34 -6.79 18.58
N LEU A 36 -2.49 -8.09 18.35
CA LEU A 36 -1.73 -8.82 17.36
C LEU A 36 -2.57 -8.95 16.10
N ASN A 37 -2.06 -8.48 14.98
CA ASN A 37 -2.72 -8.65 13.69
C ASN A 37 -1.72 -9.12 12.63
N GLY A 38 -2.23 -9.81 11.63
CA GLY A 38 -1.42 -10.26 10.53
C GLY A 38 -2.25 -10.77 9.36
N ALA A 39 -1.56 -11.12 8.30
CA ALA A 39 -2.13 -11.66 7.07
C ALA A 39 -1.13 -12.61 6.41
N VAL A 40 -1.66 -13.53 5.59
CA VAL A 40 -0.87 -14.35 4.69
C VAL A 40 -1.53 -14.26 3.32
N GLY A 41 -0.84 -13.72 2.33
CA GLY A 41 -1.32 -13.61 0.96
C GLY A 41 -0.74 -14.73 0.09
N VAL A 42 -1.56 -15.29 -0.77
CA VAL A 42 -1.15 -16.29 -1.74
C VAL A 42 -1.76 -15.94 -3.09
N GLY A 43 -0.92 -15.83 -4.09
CA GLY A 43 -1.24 -15.68 -5.50
C GLY A 43 -0.49 -16.72 -6.34
N GLU A 44 -0.57 -16.62 -7.64
CA GLU A 44 0.07 -17.56 -8.57
C GLU A 44 1.60 -17.51 -8.41
N GLY A 45 2.21 -16.34 -8.51
CA GLY A 45 3.64 -16.08 -8.28
C GLY A 45 3.89 -15.17 -7.08
N LEU A 46 3.03 -15.21 -6.04
CA LEU A 46 3.23 -14.41 -4.82
C LEU A 46 2.90 -15.21 -3.57
N THR A 47 3.79 -15.15 -2.61
CA THR A 47 3.51 -15.48 -1.21
C THR A 47 3.95 -14.32 -0.34
N ASP A 48 3.02 -13.69 0.37
CA ASP A 48 3.33 -12.63 1.31
C ASP A 48 2.78 -12.94 2.70
N ALA A 49 3.51 -12.55 3.73
CA ALA A 49 3.10 -12.70 5.12
C ALA A 49 3.48 -11.45 5.91
N TYR A 50 2.58 -11.03 6.76
CA TYR A 50 2.76 -9.86 7.61
C TYR A 50 2.25 -10.15 9.01
N ALA A 51 2.98 -9.68 10.02
CA ALA A 51 2.55 -9.72 11.41
C ALA A 51 2.93 -8.41 12.11
N ASN A 52 2.03 -7.88 12.95
CA ASN A 52 2.29 -6.71 13.78
C ASN A 52 1.67 -6.89 15.17
N TRP A 53 2.46 -6.65 16.20
CA TRP A 53 2.02 -6.69 17.59
C TRP A 53 2.12 -5.29 18.20
N ALA A 54 0.98 -4.65 18.44
CA ALA A 54 0.86 -3.33 19.04
C ALA A 54 0.59 -3.47 20.54
N ILE A 55 1.53 -3.02 21.36
CA ILE A 55 1.54 -3.17 22.82
C ILE A 55 1.39 -1.77 23.46
N PRO A 56 0.28 -1.47 24.14
CA PRO A 56 0.16 -0.23 24.89
C PRO A 56 1.11 -0.27 26.11
N LEU A 57 1.96 0.74 26.23
CA LEU A 57 2.98 0.81 27.29
C LEU A 57 2.49 1.54 28.54
N ASN A 58 1.51 2.43 28.41
CA ASN A 58 0.98 3.23 29.51
C ASN A 58 -0.46 3.70 29.22
N ALA A 59 -1.08 4.34 30.23
CA ALA A 59 -2.44 4.87 30.17
C ALA A 59 -2.60 6.10 29.24
N TYR A 60 -1.50 6.65 28.72
CA TYR A 60 -1.50 7.76 27.77
C TYR A 60 -1.47 7.28 26.30
N ASP A 61 -1.78 6.01 26.06
CA ASP A 61 -1.79 5.37 24.74
C ASP A 61 -0.41 5.39 24.00
N THR A 62 0.70 5.50 24.75
CA THR A 62 2.01 5.23 24.14
C THR A 62 2.07 3.76 23.76
N THR A 63 2.30 3.48 22.50
CA THR A 63 2.23 2.12 21.94
C THR A 63 3.55 1.75 21.29
N LEU A 64 4.08 0.58 21.64
CA LEU A 64 5.16 -0.08 20.92
C LEU A 64 4.57 -1.08 19.94
N SER A 65 4.89 -0.94 18.66
CA SER A 65 4.57 -1.92 17.62
C SER A 65 5.84 -2.64 17.21
N LEU A 66 5.79 -3.97 17.19
CA LEU A 66 6.81 -4.86 16.61
C LEU A 66 6.21 -5.48 15.36
N PHE A 67 6.90 -5.44 14.23
CA PHE A 67 6.36 -5.99 13.00
C PHE A 67 7.42 -6.75 12.19
N ALA A 68 6.91 -7.68 11.39
CA ALA A 68 7.67 -8.45 10.43
C ALA A 68 6.85 -8.60 9.15
N ASP A 69 7.50 -8.45 8.00
CA ASP A 69 6.95 -8.66 6.68
C ASP A 69 7.87 -9.61 5.90
N TYR A 70 7.26 -10.50 5.15
CA TYR A 70 7.90 -11.41 4.21
C TYR A 70 7.16 -11.38 2.90
N THR A 71 7.86 -11.24 1.80
CA THR A 71 7.32 -11.36 0.45
C THR A 71 8.25 -12.17 -0.40
N ASP A 72 7.71 -13.18 -1.05
CA ASP A 72 8.36 -14.00 -2.05
C ASP A 72 7.55 -13.91 -3.33
N SER A 73 8.19 -13.52 -4.41
CA SER A 73 7.53 -13.24 -5.69
C SER A 73 8.33 -13.81 -6.86
N GLU A 74 7.62 -14.45 -7.79
CA GLU A 74 8.14 -15.04 -9.00
C GLU A 74 7.34 -14.56 -10.22
N ILE A 75 8.00 -14.26 -11.32
CA ILE A 75 7.32 -13.85 -12.55
C ILE A 75 6.70 -15.07 -13.22
N GLU A 76 5.38 -15.17 -13.13
CA GLU A 76 4.58 -16.28 -13.67
C GLU A 76 3.94 -15.98 -15.03
N LYS A 77 3.96 -14.72 -15.48
CA LYS A 77 3.33 -14.28 -16.73
C LYS A 77 4.21 -13.35 -17.54
N GLY A 78 3.96 -13.34 -18.84
CA GLY A 78 4.66 -12.46 -19.75
C GLY A 78 5.93 -13.07 -20.38
N PRO A 79 6.65 -12.27 -21.16
CA PRO A 79 7.81 -12.73 -21.93
C PRO A 79 8.99 -13.14 -21.04
N PHE A 80 8.98 -12.76 -19.77
CA PHE A 80 10.05 -13.03 -18.80
C PHE A 80 9.80 -14.27 -17.94
N LYS A 81 8.68 -14.99 -18.11
CA LYS A 81 8.36 -16.18 -17.31
C LYS A 81 9.47 -17.24 -17.37
N GLU A 82 10.02 -17.50 -18.57
CA GLU A 82 11.06 -18.51 -18.75
C GLU A 82 12.42 -18.12 -18.13
N LEU A 83 12.56 -16.90 -17.67
CA LEU A 83 13.77 -16.42 -17.01
C LEU A 83 13.78 -16.71 -15.50
N ASP A 84 12.71 -17.26 -14.95
CA ASP A 84 12.61 -17.65 -13.53
C ASP A 84 13.14 -16.52 -12.61
N ILE A 85 12.51 -15.34 -12.76
CA ILE A 85 12.89 -14.15 -11.99
C ILE A 85 12.16 -14.18 -10.66
N GLU A 86 12.91 -14.37 -9.60
CA GLU A 86 12.44 -14.36 -8.22
C GLU A 86 12.90 -13.11 -7.47
N ASN A 87 12.09 -12.66 -6.52
CA ASN A 87 12.50 -11.64 -5.56
C ASN A 87 11.93 -11.95 -4.19
N GLU A 88 12.82 -12.10 -3.21
CA GLU A 88 12.48 -12.28 -1.81
C GLU A 88 12.77 -11.01 -1.03
N THR A 89 11.78 -10.50 -0.28
CA THR A 89 11.96 -9.34 0.59
C THR A 89 11.54 -9.67 2.02
N ARG A 90 12.37 -9.29 3.00
CA ARG A 90 12.11 -9.43 4.43
C ARG A 90 12.29 -8.08 5.11
N THR A 91 11.34 -7.74 5.97
CA THR A 91 11.42 -6.53 6.79
C THR A 91 11.14 -6.88 8.25
N PHE A 92 11.96 -6.39 9.14
CA PHE A 92 11.73 -6.42 10.58
C PHE A 92 11.82 -5.00 11.11
N GLY A 93 10.93 -4.65 12.01
CA GLY A 93 10.98 -3.31 12.56
C GLY A 93 10.23 -3.14 13.87
N PHE A 94 10.45 -1.98 14.45
CA PHE A 94 9.64 -1.52 15.57
C PHE A 94 9.24 -0.06 15.38
N ARG A 95 8.17 0.32 16.07
CA ARG A 95 7.67 1.71 16.06
C ARG A 95 7.14 2.07 17.44
N LEU A 96 7.64 3.15 18.01
CA LEU A 96 7.12 3.75 19.23
C LEU A 96 6.26 4.95 18.87
N SER A 97 4.96 4.90 19.15
CA SER A 97 3.99 5.96 18.86
C SER A 97 3.43 6.56 20.12
N HIS A 98 3.19 7.89 20.11
CA HIS A 98 2.57 8.60 21.22
C HIS A 98 1.56 9.65 20.70
N PRO A 99 0.31 9.69 21.22
CA PRO A 99 -0.64 10.74 20.92
C PRO A 99 -0.35 11.98 21.76
N PHE A 100 0.21 13.02 21.15
CA PHE A 100 0.51 14.29 21.83
C PHE A 100 -0.73 15.15 22.05
N TYR A 101 -1.75 14.96 21.23
CA TYR A 101 -3.02 15.65 21.34
C TYR A 101 -4.17 14.72 21.00
N ARG A 102 -5.18 14.66 21.87
CA ARG A 102 -6.37 13.82 21.66
C ARG A 102 -7.60 14.47 22.26
N THR A 103 -8.60 14.64 21.42
CA THR A 103 -9.98 15.03 21.80
C THR A 103 -10.97 14.09 21.12
N PRO A 104 -12.27 14.15 21.43
CA PRO A 104 -13.28 13.37 20.70
C PRO A 104 -13.31 13.62 19.19
N SER A 105 -12.89 14.80 18.72
CA SER A 105 -12.94 15.20 17.32
C SER A 105 -11.58 15.26 16.63
N GLN A 106 -10.47 15.26 17.37
CA GLN A 106 -9.13 15.41 16.78
C GLN A 106 -8.11 14.52 17.49
N LYS A 107 -7.15 14.00 16.72
CA LYS A 107 -5.99 13.29 17.23
C LYS A 107 -4.75 13.73 16.46
N PHE A 108 -3.66 13.98 17.20
CA PHE A 108 -2.32 14.16 16.63
C PHE A 108 -1.35 13.25 17.36
N SER A 109 -0.67 12.40 16.60
CA SER A 109 0.30 11.43 17.11
C SER A 109 1.62 11.57 16.36
N MET A 110 2.72 11.28 17.03
CA MET A 110 4.02 11.11 16.40
C MET A 110 4.53 9.71 16.69
N ALA A 111 5.32 9.19 15.78
CA ALA A 111 6.00 7.91 15.97
C ALA A 111 7.43 7.96 15.46
N LEU A 112 8.31 7.25 16.16
CA LEU A 112 9.69 6.98 15.76
C LEU A 112 9.85 5.46 15.65
N GLY A 113 10.48 5.00 14.57
CA GLY A 113 10.71 3.58 14.32
C GLY A 113 12.00 3.31 13.60
N LEU A 114 12.34 2.05 13.51
CA LEU A 114 13.46 1.52 12.77
C LEU A 114 12.97 0.31 11.96
N ASP A 115 13.30 0.29 10.67
CA ASP A 115 13.05 -0.81 9.76
C ASP A 115 14.40 -1.37 9.31
N ILE A 116 14.59 -2.68 9.41
CA ILE A 116 15.71 -3.43 8.84
C ILE A 116 15.14 -4.25 7.70
N ARG A 117 15.58 -3.96 6.48
CA ARG A 117 15.04 -4.52 5.24
C ARG A 117 16.13 -5.24 4.47
N ARG A 118 15.76 -6.37 3.90
CA ARG A 118 16.61 -7.17 3.01
C ARG A 118 15.78 -7.58 1.80
N SER A 119 16.34 -7.39 0.61
CA SER A 119 15.78 -7.88 -0.64
C SER A 119 16.84 -8.66 -1.38
N GLU A 120 16.48 -9.82 -1.93
CA GLU A 120 17.34 -10.69 -2.71
C GLU A 120 16.64 -11.04 -4.01
N SER A 121 17.33 -10.88 -5.14
CA SER A 121 16.79 -11.20 -6.46
C SER A 121 17.60 -12.29 -7.14
N LYS A 122 16.90 -13.14 -7.91
CA LYS A 122 17.47 -14.27 -8.64
C LYS A 122 17.01 -14.29 -10.09
N LEU A 123 17.82 -14.90 -10.95
CA LEU A 123 17.57 -15.19 -12.36
C LEU A 123 17.98 -16.63 -12.62
N LEU A 124 17.05 -17.47 -13.10
CA LEU A 124 17.28 -18.91 -13.33
C LEU A 124 17.83 -19.62 -12.08
N GLY A 125 17.30 -19.27 -10.88
CA GLY A 125 17.73 -19.83 -9.61
C GLY A 125 19.05 -19.29 -9.06
N GLU A 126 19.80 -18.48 -9.84
CA GLU A 126 21.07 -17.88 -9.40
C GLU A 126 20.88 -16.43 -8.97
N LYS A 127 21.60 -16.00 -7.94
CA LYS A 127 21.56 -14.60 -7.46
C LYS A 127 22.00 -13.63 -8.55
N PHE A 128 21.20 -12.58 -8.79
CA PHE A 128 21.41 -11.68 -9.90
C PHE A 128 21.03 -10.23 -9.59
N ALA A 129 21.88 -9.29 -10.00
CA ALA A 129 21.65 -7.86 -9.87
C ALA A 129 20.92 -7.30 -11.10
N PHE A 130 19.63 -7.00 -11.00
CA PHE A 130 18.85 -6.45 -12.10
C PHE A 130 19.04 -4.96 -12.34
N THR A 131 19.48 -4.21 -11.32
CA THR A 131 19.61 -2.75 -11.40
C THR A 131 21.00 -2.30 -10.97
N GLN A 132 21.43 -1.15 -11.49
CA GLN A 132 22.67 -0.54 -11.05
C GLN A 132 22.64 -0.25 -9.54
N GLY A 133 23.78 -0.37 -8.88
CA GLY A 133 23.91 -0.18 -7.44
C GLY A 133 23.54 -1.39 -6.59
N VAL A 134 22.91 -2.41 -7.15
CA VAL A 134 22.72 -3.70 -6.49
C VAL A 134 24.01 -4.50 -6.58
N PRO A 135 24.53 -5.07 -5.47
CA PRO A 135 25.68 -5.96 -5.46
C PRO A 135 25.48 -7.17 -6.39
N SER A 136 26.60 -7.76 -6.86
CA SER A 136 26.56 -8.87 -7.83
C SER A 136 25.87 -10.14 -7.30
N ASP A 137 25.71 -10.27 -6.00
CA ASP A 137 24.95 -11.33 -5.34
C ASP A 137 23.43 -11.04 -5.27
N GLY A 138 22.96 -9.98 -5.94
CA GLY A 138 21.53 -9.63 -5.99
C GLY A 138 20.92 -9.21 -4.65
N GLU A 139 21.73 -9.08 -3.58
CA GLU A 139 21.23 -8.78 -2.24
C GLU A 139 21.37 -7.28 -1.92
N VAL A 140 20.28 -6.69 -1.43
CA VAL A 140 20.23 -5.31 -0.94
C VAL A 140 19.75 -5.31 0.51
N LYS A 141 20.45 -4.56 1.35
CA LYS A 141 20.05 -4.32 2.74
C LYS A 141 19.87 -2.82 2.96
N ALA A 142 18.83 -2.46 3.70
CA ALA A 142 18.60 -1.08 4.12
C ALA A 142 18.18 -1.03 5.59
N THR A 143 18.76 -0.07 6.31
CA THR A 143 18.37 0.28 7.67
C THR A 143 17.78 1.67 7.65
N VAL A 144 16.50 1.79 8.00
CA VAL A 144 15.75 3.04 7.80
C VAL A 144 15.14 3.52 9.11
N ILE A 145 15.50 4.71 9.54
CA ILE A 145 14.83 5.41 10.62
C ILE A 145 13.58 6.09 10.06
N ARG A 146 12.43 5.82 10.65
CA ARG A 146 11.13 6.36 10.25
C ARG A 146 10.59 7.31 11.32
N PHE A 147 10.32 8.55 10.95
CA PHE A 147 9.61 9.50 11.82
C PHE A 147 8.29 9.90 11.18
N SER A 148 7.17 9.58 11.82
CA SER A 148 5.84 9.93 11.32
C SER A 148 5.11 10.92 12.23
N GLN A 149 4.28 11.74 11.58
CA GLN A 149 3.32 12.65 12.18
C GLN A 149 1.96 12.33 11.57
N ASP A 150 1.00 11.94 12.41
CA ASP A 150 -0.32 11.53 12.00
C ASP A 150 -1.36 12.47 12.64
N TRP A 151 -2.14 13.15 11.82
CA TRP A 151 -3.21 14.02 12.25
C TRP A 151 -4.56 13.56 11.69
N SER A 152 -5.59 13.57 12.53
CA SER A 152 -6.96 13.33 12.08
C SER A 152 -7.93 14.25 12.74
N ARG A 153 -8.95 14.67 12.00
CA ARG A 153 -10.10 15.42 12.49
C ARG A 153 -11.38 14.81 11.94
N ARG A 154 -12.36 14.66 12.81
CA ARG A 154 -13.68 14.16 12.44
C ARG A 154 -14.78 15.03 13.04
N ASP A 155 -15.81 15.27 12.29
CA ASP A 155 -17.09 15.77 12.73
C ASP A 155 -18.21 14.90 12.12
N PRO A 156 -19.51 15.13 12.44
CA PRO A 156 -20.60 14.29 11.90
C PRO A 156 -20.69 14.26 10.36
N GLN A 157 -20.12 15.24 9.67
CA GLN A 157 -20.26 15.37 8.23
C GLN A 157 -18.96 15.05 7.46
N GLN A 158 -17.80 15.08 8.11
CA GLN A 158 -16.53 14.88 7.41
C GLN A 158 -15.43 14.30 8.30
N VAL A 159 -14.49 13.64 7.61
CA VAL A 159 -13.24 13.15 8.19
C VAL A 159 -12.09 13.69 7.36
N LEU A 160 -11.10 14.26 8.03
CA LEU A 160 -9.81 14.61 7.43
C LEU A 160 -8.74 13.79 8.13
N ALA A 161 -7.80 13.28 7.34
CA ALA A 161 -6.61 12.61 7.83
C ALA A 161 -5.40 13.08 7.02
N ALA A 162 -4.30 13.35 7.71
CA ALA A 162 -3.03 13.68 7.10
C ALA A 162 -1.90 12.92 7.80
N ARG A 163 -0.96 12.44 7.02
CA ARG A 163 0.26 11.81 7.48
C ARG A 163 1.46 12.43 6.80
N SER A 164 2.51 12.66 7.57
CA SER A 164 3.84 13.04 7.11
C SER A 164 4.82 12.01 7.64
N LEU A 165 5.57 11.35 6.76
CA LEU A 165 6.55 10.33 7.08
C LEU A 165 7.91 10.74 6.51
N PHE A 166 8.89 10.89 7.38
CA PHE A 166 10.30 11.07 7.02
C PHE A 166 11.02 9.73 7.15
N SER A 167 11.78 9.39 6.14
CA SER A 167 12.57 8.18 6.04
C SER A 167 14.04 8.57 5.87
N LEU A 168 14.88 8.14 6.79
CA LEU A 168 16.31 8.34 6.76
C LEU A 168 17.00 6.98 6.70
N GLY A 169 17.52 6.62 5.55
CA GLY A 169 18.40 5.48 5.37
C GLY A 169 19.77 5.75 5.98
N VAL A 170 20.29 4.80 6.72
CA VAL A 170 21.56 4.94 7.44
C VAL A 170 22.46 3.74 7.20
N ASP A 171 23.78 3.97 7.18
CA ASP A 171 24.80 2.92 7.13
C ASP A 171 24.89 2.20 8.48
N ALA A 172 24.02 1.23 8.69
CA ALA A 172 23.96 0.40 9.88
C ALA A 172 23.44 -1.00 9.53
N PHE A 173 23.81 -2.01 10.31
CA PHE A 173 23.41 -3.42 10.13
C PHE A 173 23.70 -3.96 8.71
N ASP A 174 24.89 -3.67 8.20
CA ASP A 174 25.40 -4.04 6.87
C ASP A 174 24.54 -3.46 5.72
N ALA A 175 24.00 -2.25 5.88
CA ALA A 175 23.26 -1.58 4.81
C ALA A 175 24.11 -1.47 3.53
N THR A 176 23.50 -1.73 2.38
CA THR A 176 24.14 -1.60 1.07
C THR A 176 24.30 -0.12 0.74
N THR A 177 25.52 0.41 0.81
CA THR A 177 25.78 1.81 0.51
C THR A 177 26.54 1.95 -0.81
N ASN A 178 26.18 2.93 -1.59
CA ASN A 178 26.80 3.26 -2.86
C ASN A 178 27.15 4.75 -2.93
N SER A 179 28.14 5.08 -3.76
CA SER A 179 28.48 6.43 -4.15
C SER A 179 28.08 6.70 -5.61
N ASN A 180 28.27 7.92 -6.09
CA ASN A 180 28.13 8.30 -7.51
C ASN A 180 26.70 8.19 -8.05
N ASN A 181 25.71 8.70 -7.31
CA ASN A 181 24.31 8.79 -7.76
C ASN A 181 23.71 7.42 -8.15
N LEU A 182 24.08 6.39 -7.42
CA LEU A 182 23.47 5.06 -7.50
C LEU A 182 22.53 4.84 -6.32
N PRO A 183 21.49 3.98 -6.49
CA PRO A 183 20.66 3.59 -5.37
C PRO A 183 21.46 3.16 -4.17
N SER A 184 21.15 3.70 -3.01
CA SER A 184 21.89 3.49 -1.77
C SER A 184 20.95 3.25 -0.59
N GLY A 185 21.43 2.51 0.42
CA GLY A 185 20.78 2.41 1.72
C GLY A 185 20.88 3.70 2.54
N GLU A 186 21.73 4.65 2.14
CA GLU A 186 21.77 6.00 2.68
C GLU A 186 20.95 6.93 1.78
N PHE A 187 19.82 7.40 2.27
CA PHE A 187 18.90 8.26 1.54
C PHE A 187 18.03 9.08 2.50
N PHE A 188 17.42 10.12 1.98
CA PHE A 188 16.36 10.86 2.66
C PHE A 188 15.12 10.96 1.77
N ALA A 189 13.98 10.50 2.27
CA ALA A 189 12.71 10.61 1.57
C ALA A 189 11.60 11.13 2.51
N TRP A 190 10.67 11.88 1.95
CA TRP A 190 9.46 12.33 2.62
C TRP A 190 8.23 11.81 1.88
N LEU A 191 7.29 11.19 2.62
CA LEU A 191 5.99 10.77 2.13
C LEU A 191 4.90 11.57 2.84
N GLY A 192 4.14 12.33 2.06
CA GLY A 192 2.92 13.02 2.50
C GLY A 192 1.67 12.30 2.01
N GLN A 193 0.71 12.10 2.90
CA GLN A 193 -0.58 11.49 2.56
C GLN A 193 -1.70 12.35 3.14
N PHE A 194 -2.75 12.56 2.36
CA PHE A 194 -3.94 13.30 2.77
C PHE A 194 -5.20 12.60 2.29
N GLN A 195 -6.19 12.51 3.17
CA GLN A 195 -7.52 12.01 2.84
C GLN A 195 -8.59 12.91 3.42
N TRP A 196 -9.58 13.24 2.61
CA TRP A 196 -10.78 13.92 3.02
C TRP A 196 -12.01 13.14 2.53
N ALA A 197 -12.93 12.87 3.46
CA ALA A 197 -14.21 12.26 3.16
C ALA A 197 -15.32 13.15 3.72
N ARG A 198 -16.33 13.49 2.90
CA ARG A 198 -17.44 14.33 3.29
C ARG A 198 -18.78 13.75 2.89
N LEU A 199 -19.70 13.67 3.85
CA LEU A 199 -21.10 13.38 3.59
C LEU A 199 -21.78 14.63 3.02
N LEU A 200 -22.48 14.47 1.88
CA LEU A 200 -23.22 15.55 1.21
C LEU A 200 -24.66 15.67 1.71
N GLY A 201 -25.13 14.72 2.49
CA GLY A 201 -26.45 14.57 3.02
C GLY A 201 -26.87 13.10 3.06
N GLU A 202 -27.99 12.81 3.72
CA GLU A 202 -28.43 11.41 3.92
C GLU A 202 -28.67 10.67 2.60
N ASP A 203 -29.18 11.37 1.57
CA ASP A 203 -29.51 10.77 0.27
C ASP A 203 -28.49 11.09 -0.83
N TRP A 204 -27.56 11.97 -0.58
CA TRP A 204 -26.58 12.43 -1.56
C TRP A 204 -25.23 11.72 -1.48
N GLY A 205 -25.07 10.80 -0.50
CA GLY A 205 -23.85 10.03 -0.36
C GLY A 205 -22.64 10.84 0.10
N GLN A 206 -21.46 10.49 -0.39
CA GLN A 206 -20.21 11.09 0.09
C GLN A 206 -19.20 11.33 -1.05
N VAL A 207 -18.36 12.34 -0.87
CA VAL A 207 -17.17 12.60 -1.68
C VAL A 207 -15.94 12.19 -0.89
N ILE A 208 -15.00 11.54 -1.57
CA ILE A 208 -13.71 11.15 -1.00
C ILE A 208 -12.61 11.71 -1.92
N PHE A 209 -11.69 12.44 -1.33
CA PHE A 209 -10.46 12.90 -2.00
C PHE A 209 -9.26 12.29 -1.30
N ARG A 210 -8.30 11.78 -2.06
CA ARG A 210 -7.01 11.25 -1.60
C ARG A 210 -5.90 11.92 -2.38
N LEU A 211 -4.80 12.18 -1.70
CA LEU A 211 -3.57 12.70 -2.29
C LEU A 211 -2.39 12.09 -1.56
N ASN A 212 -1.47 11.49 -2.30
CA ASN A 212 -0.21 10.99 -1.79
C ASN A 212 0.93 11.59 -2.60
N ALA A 213 2.08 11.82 -1.96
CA ALA A 213 3.28 12.30 -2.65
C ALA A 213 4.54 11.84 -1.90
N GLN A 214 5.51 11.30 -2.63
CA GLN A 214 6.86 11.03 -2.15
C GLN A 214 7.85 11.97 -2.81
N LEU A 215 8.74 12.57 -2.01
CA LEU A 215 9.81 13.45 -2.47
C LEU A 215 11.14 12.94 -1.93
N THR A 216 12.11 12.88 -2.81
CA THR A 216 13.52 12.59 -2.50
C THR A 216 14.41 13.21 -3.57
N ASN A 217 15.64 13.49 -3.24
CA ASN A 217 16.69 13.84 -4.19
C ASN A 217 17.71 12.71 -4.37
N ASP A 218 17.48 11.57 -3.71
CA ASP A 218 18.36 10.41 -3.75
C ASP A 218 17.80 9.35 -4.69
N GLU A 219 18.68 8.59 -5.35
CA GLU A 219 18.31 7.36 -6.05
C GLU A 219 17.96 6.27 -5.02
N LEU A 220 16.80 5.67 -5.15
CA LEU A 220 16.29 4.70 -4.19
C LEU A 220 16.36 3.26 -4.72
N PHE A 221 16.66 2.32 -3.84
CA PHE A 221 16.35 0.91 -4.15
C PHE A 221 14.86 0.71 -4.33
N THR A 222 14.47 -0.23 -5.19
CA THR A 222 13.06 -0.49 -5.56
C THR A 222 12.13 -0.65 -4.35
N MET A 223 12.62 -1.21 -3.24
CA MET A 223 11.84 -1.37 -2.01
C MET A 223 11.50 -0.05 -1.30
N GLU A 224 12.10 1.07 -1.68
CA GLU A 224 11.84 2.42 -1.15
C GLU A 224 11.21 3.35 -2.20
N GLN A 225 11.12 2.91 -3.46
CA GLN A 225 10.54 3.69 -4.54
C GLN A 225 9.03 3.87 -4.39
N TYR A 226 8.51 4.91 -5.03
CA TYR A 226 7.09 5.24 -5.06
C TYR A 226 6.40 4.56 -6.24
N ALA A 227 5.31 3.86 -5.95
CA ALA A 227 4.52 3.14 -6.94
C ALA A 227 3.23 3.88 -7.27
N VAL A 228 2.91 3.98 -8.57
CA VAL A 228 1.68 4.58 -9.11
C VAL A 228 1.04 3.61 -10.10
N GLY A 229 -0.26 3.47 -10.04
CA GLY A 229 -1.08 2.51 -10.80
C GLY A 229 -1.77 1.51 -9.89
N GLY A 230 -2.92 1.01 -10.30
CA GLY A 230 -3.71 0.03 -9.58
C GLY A 230 -4.83 0.59 -8.72
N ALA A 231 -5.49 -0.30 -8.00
CA ALA A 231 -6.74 -0.03 -7.27
C ALA A 231 -6.63 1.07 -6.20
N LEU A 232 -5.45 1.30 -5.65
CA LEU A 232 -5.25 2.23 -4.54
C LEU A 232 -4.71 3.61 -4.96
N SER A 233 -4.25 3.77 -6.22
CA SER A 233 -3.71 5.03 -6.74
C SER A 233 -4.41 5.47 -8.03
N VAL A 234 -4.08 4.93 -9.21
CA VAL A 234 -4.69 5.27 -10.50
C VAL A 234 -5.35 4.02 -11.09
N ARG A 235 -6.66 3.86 -10.82
CA ARG A 235 -7.47 2.76 -11.34
C ARG A 235 -7.57 2.81 -12.87
N GLY A 236 -7.64 1.63 -13.50
CA GLY A 236 -7.59 1.53 -14.96
C GLY A 236 -6.18 1.25 -15.51
N TYR A 237 -5.17 1.24 -14.61
CA TYR A 237 -3.82 0.78 -14.89
C TYR A 237 -3.47 -0.39 -13.97
N ARG A 238 -2.42 -1.14 -14.34
CA ARG A 238 -1.88 -2.24 -13.51
C ARG A 238 -1.41 -1.74 -12.16
N GLU A 239 -1.43 -2.61 -11.17
CA GLU A 239 -0.70 -2.38 -9.92
C GLU A 239 0.78 -2.15 -10.23
N ASN A 240 1.35 -1.10 -9.61
CA ASN A 240 2.74 -0.71 -9.76
C ASN A 240 3.15 -0.40 -11.23
N GLN A 241 2.26 0.22 -12.03
CA GLN A 241 2.54 0.57 -13.42
C GLN A 241 3.78 1.48 -13.56
N LEU A 242 3.98 2.39 -12.63
CA LEU A 242 5.18 3.21 -12.50
C LEU A 242 5.77 2.97 -11.11
N VAL A 243 7.05 2.62 -11.05
CA VAL A 243 7.82 2.48 -9.81
C VAL A 243 9.08 3.33 -9.97
N ARG A 244 9.21 4.42 -9.18
CA ARG A 244 10.23 5.47 -9.35
C ARG A 244 10.61 6.06 -8.00
N ASP A 245 11.66 6.89 -7.97
CA ASP A 245 12.18 7.48 -6.73
C ASP A 245 11.19 8.44 -6.08
N TYR A 246 10.56 9.31 -6.86
CA TYR A 246 9.58 10.27 -6.36
C TYR A 246 8.35 10.32 -7.24
N GLY A 247 7.23 10.72 -6.66
CA GLY A 247 5.97 10.75 -7.39
C GLY A 247 4.81 11.24 -6.55
N TYR A 248 3.64 11.24 -7.16
CA TYR A 248 2.39 11.59 -6.53
C TYR A 248 1.22 10.86 -7.19
N ASP A 249 0.14 10.70 -6.45
CA ASP A 249 -1.18 10.31 -6.98
C ASP A 249 -2.29 11.08 -6.27
N ALA A 250 -3.36 11.32 -7.00
CA ALA A 250 -4.58 11.95 -6.50
C ALA A 250 -5.80 11.21 -7.03
N SER A 251 -6.80 11.04 -6.17
CA SER A 251 -8.07 10.38 -6.49
C SER A 251 -9.24 11.19 -5.94
N LEU A 252 -10.25 11.42 -6.76
CA LEU A 252 -11.53 11.96 -6.35
C LEU A 252 -12.62 10.95 -6.69
N GLU A 253 -13.36 10.50 -5.68
CA GLU A 253 -14.44 9.52 -5.79
C GLU A 253 -15.72 10.06 -5.18
N TYR A 254 -16.82 9.89 -5.89
CA TYR A 254 -18.17 10.18 -5.37
C TYR A 254 -18.94 8.88 -5.18
N ARG A 255 -19.43 8.61 -3.96
CA ARG A 255 -20.23 7.42 -3.63
C ARG A 255 -21.70 7.80 -3.50
N TYR A 256 -22.49 7.45 -4.49
CA TYR A 256 -23.93 7.66 -4.49
C TYR A 256 -24.66 6.42 -4.00
N PRO A 257 -25.51 6.51 -2.95
CA PRO A 257 -26.25 5.37 -2.42
C PRO A 257 -27.35 4.93 -3.39
N LEU A 258 -27.26 3.71 -3.92
CA LEU A 258 -28.28 3.11 -4.77
C LEU A 258 -29.31 2.34 -3.96
N MET A 259 -28.86 1.66 -2.91
CA MET A 259 -29.73 0.87 -2.02
C MET A 259 -29.36 1.10 -0.55
N LYS A 260 -30.36 1.13 0.31
CA LYS A 260 -30.20 1.19 1.76
C LYS A 260 -31.00 0.05 2.41
N ASP A 261 -30.53 -0.41 3.56
CA ASP A 261 -31.29 -1.33 4.40
C ASP A 261 -32.33 -0.59 5.26
N ALA A 262 -33.09 -1.35 6.04
CA ALA A 262 -34.12 -0.80 6.92
C ALA A 262 -33.58 0.14 8.02
N SER A 263 -32.28 0.10 8.32
CA SER A 263 -31.62 1.00 9.27
C SER A 263 -31.11 2.29 8.62
N GLY A 264 -31.26 2.44 7.30
CA GLY A 264 -30.74 3.58 6.52
C GLY A 264 -29.26 3.45 6.10
N ARG A 265 -28.61 2.30 6.40
CA ARG A 265 -27.23 2.03 5.98
C ARG A 265 -27.20 1.72 4.48
N THR A 266 -26.29 2.36 3.75
CA THR A 266 -26.09 2.07 2.33
C THR A 266 -25.54 0.64 2.16
N THR A 267 -26.26 -0.18 1.38
CA THR A 267 -25.89 -1.56 1.05
C THR A 267 -25.34 -1.71 -0.37
N LEU A 268 -25.66 -0.78 -1.25
CA LEU A 268 -25.11 -0.69 -2.60
C LEU A 268 -24.88 0.78 -2.95
N ALA A 269 -23.70 1.10 -3.43
CA ALA A 269 -23.35 2.44 -3.90
C ALA A 269 -22.70 2.40 -5.29
N LEU A 270 -23.04 3.38 -6.13
CA LEU A 270 -22.31 3.69 -7.35
C LEU A 270 -21.15 4.63 -6.99
N ALA A 271 -19.97 4.37 -7.52
CA ALA A 271 -18.75 5.10 -7.19
C ALA A 271 -17.99 5.60 -8.44
N PRO A 272 -18.47 6.65 -9.15
CA PRO A 272 -17.68 7.29 -10.19
C PRO A 272 -16.43 7.94 -9.59
N PHE A 273 -15.34 7.93 -10.37
CA PHE A 273 -14.05 8.46 -9.93
C PHE A 273 -13.23 9.08 -11.08
N ILE A 274 -12.28 9.90 -10.69
CA ILE A 274 -11.16 10.36 -11.51
C ILE A 274 -9.88 10.20 -10.70
N ASP A 275 -8.87 9.62 -11.33
CA ASP A 275 -7.56 9.37 -10.74
C ASP A 275 -6.46 9.89 -11.65
N ALA A 276 -5.39 10.40 -11.07
CA ALA A 276 -4.21 10.85 -11.79
C ALA A 276 -2.97 10.67 -10.91
N GLY A 277 -1.84 10.38 -11.53
CA GLY A 277 -0.58 10.25 -10.81
C GLY A 277 0.61 10.26 -11.74
N GLY A 278 1.77 10.49 -11.19
CA GLY A 278 3.02 10.50 -11.91
C GLY A 278 4.20 10.17 -11.01
N ALA A 279 5.23 9.60 -11.61
CA ALA A 279 6.46 9.29 -10.91
C ALA A 279 7.67 9.47 -11.83
N LYS A 280 8.83 9.78 -11.24
CA LYS A 280 10.11 9.97 -11.92
C LYS A 280 11.27 9.46 -11.09
N ASN A 281 12.34 9.04 -11.77
CA ASN A 281 13.65 8.83 -11.18
C ASN A 281 14.42 10.15 -11.13
N ASN A 282 15.40 10.25 -10.25
CA ASN A 282 16.28 11.40 -10.18
C ASN A 282 17.25 11.41 -11.37
N GLU A 283 18.05 10.37 -11.54
CA GLU A 283 19.07 10.30 -12.60
C GLU A 283 18.95 9.02 -13.46
N LEU A 284 18.46 7.91 -12.90
CA LEU A 284 18.35 6.67 -13.67
C LEU A 284 17.27 6.74 -14.76
N PRO A 285 17.44 6.03 -15.88
CA PRO A 285 16.45 5.99 -16.95
C PRO A 285 15.07 5.54 -16.50
N GLU A 286 14.02 6.17 -16.98
CA GLU A 286 12.63 5.93 -16.58
C GLU A 286 11.96 4.79 -17.36
N GLY A 287 12.59 4.27 -18.42
CA GLY A 287 11.99 3.27 -19.31
C GLY A 287 10.95 3.87 -20.27
N PRO A 288 10.23 3.00 -21.04
CA PRO A 288 9.35 3.43 -22.13
C PRO A 288 8.01 4.01 -21.66
N ASN A 289 7.57 3.74 -20.45
CA ASN A 289 6.29 4.20 -19.93
C ASN A 289 6.27 5.71 -19.65
N PRO A 290 5.12 6.38 -19.85
CA PRO A 290 4.99 7.80 -19.56
C PRO A 290 5.13 8.07 -18.05
N ASN A 291 5.69 9.25 -17.69
CA ASN A 291 5.89 9.63 -16.29
C ASN A 291 4.61 10.11 -15.59
N PHE A 292 3.51 10.22 -16.32
CA PHE A 292 2.22 10.65 -15.80
C PHE A 292 1.10 9.84 -16.46
N ILE A 293 0.20 9.30 -15.64
CA ILE A 293 -0.97 8.51 -16.05
C ILE A 293 -2.23 9.07 -15.40
N TYR A 294 -3.37 8.94 -16.06
CA TYR A 294 -4.66 9.38 -15.54
C TYR A 294 -5.80 8.54 -16.12
N ALA A 295 -6.85 8.40 -15.35
CA ALA A 295 -8.01 7.58 -15.68
C ALA A 295 -9.28 8.15 -15.08
N ALA A 296 -10.41 7.74 -15.65
CA ALA A 296 -11.73 7.97 -15.08
C ALA A 296 -12.56 6.70 -15.22
N GLY A 297 -13.50 6.50 -14.33
CA GLY A 297 -14.33 5.31 -14.35
C GLY A 297 -15.42 5.32 -13.30
N ALA A 298 -15.96 4.15 -13.05
CA ALA A 298 -16.96 3.96 -12.02
C ALA A 298 -16.83 2.57 -11.38
N GLY A 299 -17.30 2.46 -10.15
CA GLY A 299 -17.38 1.20 -9.43
C GLY A 299 -18.72 0.98 -8.79
N LEU A 300 -18.94 -0.25 -8.36
CA LEU A 300 -20.02 -0.65 -7.47
C LEU A 300 -19.41 -1.12 -6.16
N ARG A 301 -19.95 -0.61 -5.07
CA ARG A 301 -19.60 -1.02 -3.70
C ARG A 301 -20.80 -1.69 -3.08
N TRP A 302 -20.61 -2.90 -2.62
CA TRP A 302 -21.66 -3.76 -2.11
C TRP A 302 -21.36 -4.18 -0.67
N ASP A 303 -22.18 -3.70 0.25
CA ASP A 303 -22.09 -3.93 1.70
C ASP A 303 -23.41 -4.53 2.22
N PRO A 304 -23.78 -5.78 1.84
CA PRO A 304 -25.08 -6.36 2.17
C PRO A 304 -25.29 -6.52 3.67
N THR A 305 -24.22 -6.76 4.40
CA THR A 305 -24.19 -6.84 5.85
C THR A 305 -22.99 -6.04 6.38
N PRO A 306 -22.93 -5.73 7.70
CA PRO A 306 -21.73 -5.12 8.28
C PRO A 306 -20.45 -5.99 8.20
N ARG A 307 -20.61 -7.25 7.84
CA ARG A 307 -19.52 -8.25 7.80
C ARG A 307 -19.00 -8.55 6.39
N ILE A 308 -19.77 -8.23 5.35
CA ILE A 308 -19.41 -8.54 3.97
C ILE A 308 -19.21 -7.23 3.22
N HIS A 309 -18.08 -7.11 2.55
CA HIS A 309 -17.74 -5.99 1.69
C HIS A 309 -17.24 -6.49 0.35
N GLY A 310 -17.87 -6.02 -0.72
CA GLY A 310 -17.43 -6.25 -2.09
C GLY A 310 -17.28 -4.94 -2.85
N GLU A 311 -16.31 -4.87 -3.71
CA GLU A 311 -16.18 -3.76 -4.64
C GLU A 311 -15.66 -4.24 -6.00
N VAL A 312 -16.16 -3.62 -7.04
CA VAL A 312 -15.67 -3.78 -8.39
C VAL A 312 -15.61 -2.40 -9.05
N TYR A 313 -14.48 -2.10 -9.66
CA TYR A 313 -14.25 -0.85 -10.38
C TYR A 313 -13.82 -1.15 -11.81
N TRP A 314 -14.27 -0.31 -12.73
CA TRP A 314 -13.76 -0.23 -14.07
C TRP A 314 -13.25 1.18 -14.33
N GLY A 315 -12.01 1.28 -14.83
CA GLY A 315 -11.36 2.53 -15.19
C GLY A 315 -10.90 2.54 -16.64
N HIS A 316 -11.15 3.62 -17.33
CA HIS A 316 -10.61 3.89 -18.65
C HIS A 316 -9.29 4.65 -18.51
N SER A 317 -8.21 4.05 -19.00
CA SER A 317 -6.88 4.68 -19.07
C SER A 317 -6.82 5.63 -20.29
N PHE A 318 -6.47 6.90 -20.05
CA PHE A 318 -6.36 7.89 -21.14
C PHE A 318 -4.95 7.98 -21.74
N ARG A 319 -3.96 7.35 -21.14
CA ARG A 319 -2.62 7.23 -21.67
C ARG A 319 -2.26 5.79 -21.92
N SER A 320 -1.74 5.54 -23.13
CA SER A 320 -1.20 4.22 -23.46
C SER A 320 0.07 3.95 -22.67
N VAL A 321 0.20 2.73 -22.19
CA VAL A 321 1.38 2.15 -21.54
C VAL A 321 1.73 0.87 -22.27
N GLU A 322 3.02 0.50 -22.27
CA GLU A 322 3.44 -0.77 -22.82
C GLU A 322 3.15 -1.88 -21.81
N ASN A 323 2.29 -2.81 -22.20
CA ASN A 323 1.93 -4.00 -21.45
C ASN A 323 1.98 -5.20 -22.40
N ASP A 324 2.62 -6.27 -21.98
CA ASP A 324 2.85 -7.46 -22.83
C ASP A 324 1.71 -8.48 -22.73
N ASP A 325 0.88 -8.41 -21.70
CA ASP A 325 -0.17 -9.40 -21.41
C ASP A 325 -1.56 -8.78 -21.27
N ASN A 326 -2.59 -9.60 -21.57
CA ASN A 326 -3.99 -9.25 -21.30
C ASN A 326 -4.42 -9.79 -19.94
N SER A 327 -4.45 -8.93 -18.94
CA SER A 327 -5.02 -9.20 -17.62
C SER A 327 -6.34 -8.44 -17.43
N LEU A 328 -7.08 -8.75 -16.36
CA LEU A 328 -8.25 -7.96 -15.97
C LEU A 328 -7.88 -6.49 -15.71
N GLN A 329 -6.69 -6.22 -15.18
CA GLN A 329 -6.22 -4.86 -14.93
C GLN A 329 -5.90 -4.10 -16.22
N ASP A 330 -5.39 -4.76 -17.28
CA ASP A 330 -5.19 -4.15 -18.60
C ASP A 330 -6.51 -3.73 -19.24
N SER A 331 -7.58 -4.47 -18.93
CA SER A 331 -8.95 -4.12 -19.31
C SER A 331 -9.59 -3.09 -18.36
N GLY A 332 -8.83 -2.58 -17.38
CA GLY A 332 -9.25 -1.57 -16.42
C GLY A 332 -10.05 -2.08 -15.23
N TRP A 333 -10.14 -3.39 -15.00
CA TRP A 333 -10.95 -3.96 -13.92
C TRP A 333 -10.15 -4.20 -12.65
N HIS A 334 -10.72 -3.73 -11.53
CA HIS A 334 -10.22 -3.99 -10.17
C HIS A 334 -11.36 -4.48 -9.30
N PHE A 335 -11.10 -5.48 -8.46
CA PHE A 335 -12.11 -5.99 -7.53
C PHE A 335 -11.51 -6.39 -6.19
N LEU A 336 -12.37 -6.42 -5.19
CA LEU A 336 -12.10 -6.96 -3.86
C LEU A 336 -13.39 -7.51 -3.26
N LEU A 337 -13.29 -8.65 -2.61
CA LEU A 337 -14.33 -9.23 -1.76
C LEU A 337 -13.72 -9.61 -0.41
N SER A 338 -14.36 -9.20 0.68
CA SER A 338 -13.95 -9.57 2.03
C SER A 338 -15.16 -9.93 2.91
N ALA A 339 -14.93 -10.81 3.86
CA ALA A 339 -15.96 -11.21 4.81
C ALA A 339 -15.36 -11.39 6.21
N ASN A 340 -15.94 -10.75 7.23
CA ASN A 340 -15.59 -11.02 8.63
C ASN A 340 -16.36 -12.26 9.09
N LEU A 341 -15.71 -13.43 9.04
CA LEU A 341 -16.33 -14.72 9.30
C LEU A 341 -16.42 -15.06 10.78
N LEU A 342 -15.46 -14.59 11.58
CA LEU A 342 -15.35 -14.89 13.01
C LEU A 342 -15.10 -13.59 13.76
N GLU A 343 -15.97 -13.31 14.70
CA GLU A 343 -15.83 -12.22 15.66
C GLU A 343 -16.17 -12.79 17.04
N TRP A 344 -15.11 -13.02 17.84
CA TRP A 344 -15.28 -13.41 19.24
C TRP A 344 -14.90 -12.24 20.12
N PRO A 345 -15.71 -11.98 21.18
CA PRO A 345 -15.48 -10.87 22.08
C PRO A 345 -14.13 -10.94 22.82
#